data_416970b71feb8cf874fa30ca86f5fa48
#
_entry.id   416970b71feb8cf874fa30ca86f5fa48
#
_cell.length_a   1.000
_cell.length_b   1.000
_cell.length_c   1.000
_cell.angle_alpha   90.00
_cell.angle_beta   90.00
_cell.angle_gamma   90.00
#
_symmetry.space_group_name_H-M   'P 1'
#
loop_
_entity.id
_entity.type
_entity.pdbx_description
1 polymer ?
#
loop_
_entity_poly.entity_id
_entity_poly.type
_entity_poly.pdbx_seq_one_letter_code
_entity_poly.pdbx_strand_id
1 'polypeptide(L)'
;MDTKVVVPGDFAISAAYPNPFNPTTQMTLALHTQADVSVKVFNMAGQLVDVIAEGQMDKGSYSLTWDAANVSSGVYFIKTEVGSVVQNQKIMLIK
;
A
#
# COMPACT_ATOMS: atom_id res chain seq x y z
N MET A 1 6.17 -5.87 18.41
CA MET A 1 6.73 -4.90 17.45
C MET A 1 5.61 -4.31 16.61
N ASP A 2 5.53 -3.03 16.62
CA ASP A 2 4.51 -2.33 15.84
C ASP A 2 4.98 -2.17 14.39
N THR A 3 4.22 -2.72 13.46
CA THR A 3 4.52 -2.61 12.04
C THR A 3 3.75 -1.49 11.36
N LYS A 4 2.97 -0.74 12.13
CA LYS A 4 2.17 0.33 11.58
C LYS A 4 2.98 1.59 11.41
N VAL A 5 2.73 2.28 10.31
CA VAL A 5 3.20 3.64 10.13
C VAL A 5 2.06 4.55 10.51
N VAL A 6 2.22 5.31 11.59
CA VAL A 6 1.16 6.18 12.09
C VAL A 6 1.42 7.59 11.59
N VAL A 7 0.41 8.16 10.94
CA VAL A 7 0.45 9.52 10.42
C VAL A 7 -0.52 10.36 11.26
N PRO A 8 -0.06 11.49 11.81
CA PRO A 8 -0.94 12.33 12.63
C PRO A 8 -2.21 12.71 11.88
N GLY A 9 -3.34 12.44 12.49
CA GLY A 9 -4.65 12.89 12.04
C GLY A 9 -5.48 11.82 11.38
N ASP A 10 -5.08 11.27 10.25
CA ASP A 10 -6.08 10.69 9.38
C ASP A 10 -6.06 9.18 9.21
N PHE A 11 -4.90 8.54 9.27
CA PHE A 11 -4.87 7.11 8.97
C PHE A 11 -3.61 6.44 9.52
N ALA A 12 -3.65 5.12 9.56
CA ALA A 12 -2.49 4.26 9.80
C ALA A 12 -2.44 3.21 8.72
N ILE A 13 -1.25 2.91 8.24
CA ILE A 13 -1.06 1.82 7.28
C ILE A 13 0.06 0.92 7.77
N SER A 14 -0.20 -0.40 7.75
CA SER A 14 0.82 -1.36 8.16
C SER A 14 1.84 -1.55 7.04
N ALA A 15 3.02 -2.04 7.40
CA ALA A 15 3.99 -2.48 6.41
C ALA A 15 3.40 -3.67 5.63
N ALA A 16 3.74 -3.76 4.36
CA ALA A 16 3.34 -4.90 3.55
C ALA A 16 4.00 -6.17 4.09
N TYR A 17 3.24 -7.25 4.18
CA TYR A 17 3.74 -8.53 4.68
C TYR A 17 3.10 -9.67 3.89
N PRO A 18 3.88 -10.65 3.48
CA PRO A 18 5.33 -10.77 3.59
C PRO A 18 6.07 -9.77 2.71
N ASN A 19 7.30 -9.48 3.09
CA ASN A 19 8.20 -8.64 2.30
C ASN A 19 9.64 -9.06 2.61
N PRO A 20 10.37 -9.73 1.70
CA PRO A 20 10.00 -10.03 0.32
C PRO A 20 8.78 -10.94 0.20
N PHE A 21 8.13 -10.91 -0.96
CA PHE A 21 6.90 -11.67 -1.17
C PHE A 21 6.91 -12.43 -2.49
N ASN A 22 6.02 -13.45 -2.60
CA ASN A 22 5.91 -14.29 -3.80
C ASN A 22 4.52 -14.94 -3.85
N PRO A 23 3.66 -14.57 -4.76
CA PRO A 23 3.61 -13.30 -5.48
C PRO A 23 2.68 -12.30 -4.80
N THR A 24 2.21 -12.57 -3.59
CA THR A 24 1.16 -11.80 -2.94
C THR A 24 1.67 -11.19 -1.64
N THR A 25 1.30 -9.96 -1.40
CA THR A 25 1.56 -9.27 -0.14
C THR A 25 0.31 -8.54 0.32
N GLN A 26 0.22 -8.27 1.60
CA GLN A 26 -0.94 -7.65 2.21
C GLN A 26 -0.55 -6.51 3.13
N MET A 27 -1.45 -5.56 3.28
CA MET A 27 -1.30 -4.49 4.26
C MET A 27 -2.68 -4.11 4.79
N THR A 28 -2.72 -3.50 5.96
CA THR A 28 -3.95 -3.02 6.56
C THR A 28 -3.95 -1.51 6.57
N LEU A 29 -5.03 -0.93 6.06
CA LEU A 29 -5.27 0.50 6.08
C LEU A 29 -6.38 0.79 7.08
N ALA A 30 -6.11 1.63 8.07
CA ALA A 30 -7.08 2.05 9.05
C ALA A 30 -7.36 3.53 8.87
N LEU A 31 -8.61 3.87 8.58
CA LEU A 31 -9.05 5.25 8.42
C LEU A 31 -9.80 5.69 9.67
N HIS A 32 -9.44 6.85 10.19
CA HIS A 32 -10.12 7.43 11.35
C HIS A 32 -11.32 8.27 10.94
N THR A 33 -11.35 8.72 9.69
CA THR A 33 -12.46 9.47 9.11
C THR A 33 -12.59 9.06 7.65
N GLN A 34 -13.73 9.38 7.05
CA GLN A 34 -13.92 9.21 5.62
C GLN A 34 -12.90 10.06 4.86
N ALA A 35 -12.30 9.49 3.83
CA ALA A 35 -11.26 10.20 3.07
C ALA A 35 -11.15 9.66 1.65
N ASP A 36 -10.56 10.47 0.78
CA ASP A 36 -10.16 10.01 -0.55
C ASP A 36 -8.85 9.25 -0.42
N VAL A 37 -8.82 8.04 -0.93
CA VAL A 37 -7.70 7.11 -0.80
C VAL A 37 -7.19 6.72 -2.18
N SER A 38 -5.88 6.65 -2.30
CA SER A 38 -5.23 6.12 -3.50
C SER A 38 -4.05 5.27 -3.04
N VAL A 39 -4.07 3.98 -3.37
CA VAL A 39 -2.97 3.06 -3.08
C VAL A 39 -2.50 2.47 -4.39
N LYS A 40 -1.32 2.87 -4.82
CA LYS A 40 -0.78 2.53 -6.13
C LYS A 40 0.60 1.90 -6.01
N VAL A 41 0.94 1.07 -6.98
CA VAL A 41 2.24 0.41 -7.05
C VAL A 41 3.01 0.96 -8.24
N PHE A 42 4.27 1.31 -7.98
CA PHE A 42 5.18 1.82 -9.00
C PHE A 42 6.44 0.95 -9.06
N ASN A 43 7.03 0.85 -10.25
CA ASN A 43 8.31 0.18 -10.40
C ASN A 43 9.47 1.16 -10.12
N MET A 44 10.71 0.67 -10.27
CA MET A 44 11.89 1.50 -9.99
C MET A 44 12.06 2.67 -10.96
N ALA A 45 11.44 2.59 -12.12
CA ALA A 45 11.46 3.69 -13.08
C ALA A 45 10.40 4.75 -12.80
N GLY A 46 9.57 4.54 -11.76
CA GLY A 46 8.51 5.46 -11.41
C GLY A 46 7.24 5.26 -12.22
N GLN A 47 7.15 4.16 -12.97
CA GLN A 47 5.97 3.87 -13.78
C GLN A 47 4.90 3.19 -12.95
N LEU A 48 3.65 3.57 -13.17
CA LEU A 48 2.52 2.94 -12.50
C LEU A 48 2.37 1.50 -13.00
N VAL A 49 2.37 0.57 -12.05
CA VAL A 49 2.24 -0.86 -12.32
C VAL A 49 0.83 -1.34 -12.05
N ASP A 50 0.25 -0.89 -10.95
CA ASP A 50 -1.07 -1.37 -10.52
C ASP A 50 -1.70 -0.37 -9.56
N VAL A 51 -3.02 -0.49 -9.40
CA VAL A 51 -3.79 0.29 -8.45
C VAL A 51 -4.46 -0.70 -7.50
N ILE A 52 -4.12 -0.62 -6.21
CA ILE A 52 -4.66 -1.53 -5.20
C ILE A 52 -6.00 -1.03 -4.70
N ALA A 53 -6.12 0.26 -4.46
CA ALA A 53 -7.36 0.87 -3.99
C ALA A 53 -7.41 2.31 -4.46
N GLU A 54 -8.60 2.79 -4.80
CA GLU A 54 -8.78 4.17 -5.25
C GLU A 54 -10.23 4.58 -5.05
N GLY A 55 -10.44 5.77 -4.50
CA GLY A 55 -11.75 6.34 -4.32
C GLY A 55 -11.99 6.77 -2.89
N GLN A 56 -13.22 7.20 -2.65
CA GLN A 56 -13.62 7.61 -1.31
C GLN A 56 -13.91 6.37 -0.46
N MET A 57 -13.33 6.32 0.72
CA MET A 57 -13.50 5.20 1.65
C MET A 57 -13.97 5.72 3.00
N ASP A 58 -14.85 4.95 3.62
CA ASP A 58 -15.39 5.30 4.92
C ASP A 58 -14.41 4.98 6.04
N LYS A 59 -14.66 5.54 7.21
CA LYS A 59 -13.96 5.19 8.44
C LYS A 59 -14.00 3.68 8.63
N GLY A 60 -12.86 3.10 8.98
CA GLY A 60 -12.76 1.66 9.23
C GLY A 60 -11.40 1.11 8.90
N SER A 61 -11.27 -0.21 9.05
CA SER A 61 -10.06 -0.96 8.73
C SER A 61 -10.28 -1.76 7.46
N TYR A 62 -9.28 -1.73 6.57
CA TYR A 62 -9.34 -2.41 5.28
C TYR A 62 -8.11 -3.28 5.10
N SER A 63 -8.34 -4.52 4.67
CA SER A 63 -7.25 -5.42 4.30
C SER A 63 -7.03 -5.28 2.80
N LEU A 64 -5.83 -4.84 2.43
CA LEU A 64 -5.46 -4.62 1.03
C LEU A 64 -4.45 -5.68 0.61
N THR A 65 -4.67 -6.27 -0.55
CA THR A 65 -3.83 -7.33 -1.07
C THR A 65 -3.34 -6.95 -2.46
N TRP A 66 -2.05 -7.17 -2.72
CA TRP A 66 -1.50 -7.04 -4.06
C TRP A 66 -1.01 -8.39 -4.55
N ASP A 67 -1.55 -8.80 -5.70
CA ASP A 67 -1.12 -10.01 -6.39
C ASP A 67 -0.27 -9.60 -7.58
N ALA A 68 1.02 -9.90 -7.50
CA ALA A 68 1.99 -9.49 -8.48
C ALA A 68 2.36 -10.63 -9.45
N ALA A 69 1.45 -11.57 -9.66
CA ALA A 69 1.72 -12.75 -10.50
C ALA A 69 2.11 -12.37 -11.94
N ASN A 70 1.63 -11.24 -12.43
CA ASN A 70 1.82 -10.83 -13.82
C ASN A 70 2.96 -9.85 -14.04
N VAL A 71 3.75 -9.56 -13.01
CA VAL A 71 4.89 -8.64 -13.14
C VAL A 71 6.19 -9.34 -12.79
N SER A 72 7.29 -8.76 -13.22
CA SER A 72 8.63 -9.35 -13.03
C SER A 72 9.10 -9.20 -11.60
N SER A 73 9.96 -10.11 -11.16
CA SER A 73 10.66 -9.97 -9.89
C SER A 73 11.41 -8.65 -9.85
N GLY A 74 11.47 -8.05 -8.69
CA GLY A 74 12.20 -6.81 -8.50
C GLY A 74 11.64 -5.98 -7.38
N VAL A 75 12.11 -4.74 -7.33
CA VAL A 75 11.71 -3.77 -6.32
C VAL A 75 10.56 -2.93 -6.82
N TYR A 76 9.57 -2.76 -5.96
CA TYR A 76 8.38 -1.95 -6.23
C TYR A 76 8.13 -1.02 -5.05
N PHE A 77 7.37 0.04 -5.30
CA PHE A 77 7.01 1.01 -4.29
C PHE A 77 5.50 1.11 -4.21
N ILE A 78 4.97 1.04 -3.00
CA ILE A 78 3.55 1.27 -2.77
C ILE A 78 3.41 2.68 -2.25
N LYS A 79 2.64 3.49 -2.99
CA LYS A 79 2.34 4.87 -2.61
C LYS A 79 0.91 4.94 -2.12
N THR A 80 0.76 5.27 -0.85
CA THR A 80 -0.55 5.43 -0.22
C THR A 80 -0.79 6.91 0.00
N GLU A 81 -1.88 7.41 -0.58
CA GLU A 81 -2.32 8.79 -0.40
C GLU A 81 -3.67 8.79 0.29
N VAL A 82 -3.79 9.55 1.38
CA VAL A 82 -5.05 9.75 2.07
C VAL A 82 -5.20 11.26 2.28
N GLY A 83 -6.15 11.85 1.56
CA GLY A 83 -6.27 13.30 1.51
C GLY A 83 -4.98 13.90 0.95
N SER A 84 -4.32 14.76 1.72
CA SER A 84 -3.07 15.37 1.32
C SER A 84 -1.82 14.68 1.86
N VAL A 85 -2.00 13.57 2.59
CA VAL A 85 -0.88 12.87 3.23
C VAL A 85 -0.44 11.71 2.34
N VAL A 86 0.86 11.55 2.16
CA VAL A 86 1.45 10.51 1.30
C VAL A 86 2.42 9.67 2.12
N GLN A 87 2.29 8.36 2.00
CA GLN A 87 3.20 7.38 2.58
C GLN A 87 3.71 6.47 1.48
N ASN A 88 5.01 6.18 1.52
CA ASN A 88 5.63 5.26 0.57
C ASN A 88 6.27 4.11 1.32
N GLN A 89 6.22 2.91 0.73
CA GLN A 89 7.00 1.80 1.24
C GLN A 89 7.58 0.99 0.09
N LYS A 90 8.77 0.45 0.34
CA LYS A 90 9.47 -0.37 -0.62
C LYS A 90 9.17 -1.83 -0.36
N ILE A 91 8.88 -2.56 -1.42
CA ILE A 91 8.62 -4.00 -1.35
C ILE A 91 9.46 -4.71 -2.40
N MET A 92 9.71 -6.00 -2.18
CA MET A 92 10.51 -6.81 -3.10
C MET A 92 9.76 -8.06 -3.48
N LEU A 93 9.55 -8.23 -4.78
CA LEU A 93 8.92 -9.42 -5.34
C LEU A 93 10.00 -10.42 -5.73
N ILE A 94 9.87 -11.63 -5.20
CA ILE A 94 10.76 -12.75 -5.51
C ILE A 94 9.92 -13.83 -6.14
N LYS A 95 10.26 -14.26 -7.35
CA LYS A 95 9.59 -15.34 -8.01
C LYS A 95 10.47 -16.54 -8.16
#